data_8e91ed258e6e3e036129b2d96b7eed41
#
_entry.id   8e91ed258e6e3e036129b2d96b7eed41
#
_cell.length_a   1.000
_cell.length_b   1.000
_cell.length_c   1.000
_cell.angle_alpha   90.00
_cell.angle_beta   90.00
_cell.angle_gamma   90.00
#
_symmetry.space_group_name_H-M   'P 1'
#
loop_
_entity.id
_entity.type
_entity.pdbx_description
1 polymer ?
#
loop_
_entity_poly.entity_id
_entity_poly.type
_entity_poly.pdbx_seq_one_letter_code
_entity_poly.pdbx_strand_id
1 'polypeptide(L)'
;MHWLVNAGYHVNCNARFAGCYTSNELPHFIKDMDYAYRGDPALGRRIAECASAAGVATRAHEIASLELEYGTLVPMRYMNGDDRFKVVSVAAWCAWHSLDDSRRFGAALRQAIEQGDGRVAVLASGSLSHRFNDNNSPEAAMHQISREFYRQVDLRVVDLWRQGDWKTFCAMLPEYAELCVGCLLYTSDAADE
;
A
#
# COMPACT_ATOMS: atom_id res chain seq x y z
N MET A 1 -2.24 1.99 -9.94
CA MET A 1 -0.93 1.64 -10.52
C MET A 1 -1.10 0.43 -11.43
N HIS A 2 -0.98 0.64 -12.75
CA HIS A 2 -1.31 -0.37 -13.77
C HIS A 2 -0.08 -1.05 -14.36
N TRP A 3 0.94 -1.25 -13.57
CA TRP A 3 2.24 -1.59 -14.13
C TRP A 3 2.26 -2.93 -14.81
N LEU A 4 1.81 -3.95 -14.39
CA LEU A 4 1.78 -5.26 -15.02
C LEU A 4 0.95 -6.19 -14.14
N VAL A 5 -0.27 -6.34 -14.47
CA VAL A 5 -1.29 -7.06 -13.73
C VAL A 5 -0.85 -8.46 -13.24
N ASN A 6 -0.03 -9.13 -14.00
CA ASN A 6 0.30 -10.53 -13.73
C ASN A 6 1.62 -10.76 -12.97
N ALA A 7 2.24 -9.73 -12.41
CA ALA A 7 3.60 -9.88 -11.90
C ALA A 7 3.71 -9.98 -10.38
N GLY A 8 2.63 -9.91 -9.64
CA GLY A 8 2.70 -9.97 -8.19
C GLY A 8 3.11 -8.64 -7.54
N TYR A 9 4.07 -8.69 -6.64
CA TYR A 9 4.60 -7.51 -5.97
C TYR A 9 5.65 -6.80 -6.84
N HIS A 10 5.61 -5.48 -6.85
CA HIS A 10 6.56 -4.64 -7.56
C HIS A 10 7.34 -3.79 -6.57
N VAL A 11 8.65 -3.90 -6.62
CA VAL A 11 9.56 -3.13 -5.76
C VAL A 11 10.29 -2.09 -6.61
N ASN A 12 10.11 -0.82 -6.31
CA ASN A 12 10.82 0.26 -6.99
C ASN A 12 12.19 0.46 -6.36
N CYS A 13 13.24 0.03 -7.06
CA CYS A 13 14.63 0.02 -6.63
C CYS A 13 15.44 1.21 -7.17
N ASN A 14 14.79 2.29 -7.59
CA ASN A 14 15.49 3.48 -8.06
C ASN A 14 16.30 4.13 -6.92
N ALA A 15 17.48 4.66 -7.26
CA ALA A 15 18.32 5.39 -6.30
C ALA A 15 17.77 6.79 -5.98
N ARG A 16 16.93 7.32 -6.86
CA ARG A 16 16.32 8.64 -6.73
C ARG A 16 14.94 8.64 -7.37
N PHE A 17 14.04 9.34 -6.73
CA PHE A 17 12.68 9.60 -7.20
C PHE A 17 12.49 11.11 -7.29
N ALA A 18 12.06 11.61 -8.44
CA ALA A 18 11.71 13.01 -8.62
C ALA A 18 10.65 13.16 -9.71
N GLY A 19 9.69 14.01 -9.51
CA GLY A 19 8.63 14.27 -10.45
C GLY A 19 7.55 15.19 -9.90
N CYS A 20 6.51 15.36 -10.68
CA CYS A 20 5.31 16.09 -10.29
C CYS A 20 4.10 15.15 -10.51
N TYR A 21 3.39 14.84 -9.46
CA TYR A 21 2.30 13.87 -9.49
C TYR A 21 0.94 14.56 -9.43
N THR A 22 0.06 14.18 -10.34
CA THR A 22 -1.37 14.48 -10.28
C THR A 22 -2.14 13.17 -10.35
N SER A 23 -3.04 12.94 -9.40
CA SER A 23 -3.86 11.73 -9.37
C SER A 23 -4.91 11.77 -10.49
N ASN A 24 -4.98 10.69 -11.27
CA ASN A 24 -6.05 10.53 -12.26
C ASN A 24 -7.41 10.21 -11.60
N GLU A 25 -7.38 9.55 -10.44
CA GLU A 25 -8.57 9.13 -9.69
C GLU A 25 -9.10 10.26 -8.80
N LEU A 26 -8.20 11.02 -8.20
CA LEU A 26 -8.51 12.06 -7.22
C LEU A 26 -7.88 13.43 -7.60
N PRO A 27 -8.11 13.95 -8.81
CA PRO A 27 -7.43 15.16 -9.28
C PRO A 27 -7.82 16.42 -8.49
N HIS A 28 -8.90 16.36 -7.71
CA HIS A 28 -9.32 17.47 -6.85
C HIS A 28 -8.52 17.56 -5.56
N PHE A 29 -7.98 16.43 -5.08
CA PHE A 29 -7.26 16.35 -3.81
C PHE A 29 -5.75 16.30 -4.00
N ILE A 30 -5.27 15.65 -5.06
CA ILE A 30 -3.85 15.41 -5.31
C ILE A 30 -3.54 15.91 -6.70
N LYS A 31 -3.07 17.15 -6.74
CA LYS A 31 -2.72 17.85 -7.99
C LYS A 31 -1.39 18.56 -7.82
N ASP A 32 -0.57 18.51 -8.88
CA ASP A 32 0.69 19.24 -9.01
C ASP A 32 1.60 19.05 -7.77
N MET A 33 1.68 17.80 -7.28
CA MET A 33 2.50 17.44 -6.13
C MET A 33 3.94 17.17 -6.58
N ASP A 34 4.80 18.17 -6.44
CA ASP A 34 6.24 18.01 -6.66
C ASP A 34 6.85 17.13 -5.55
N TYR A 35 7.76 16.26 -5.95
CA TYR A 35 8.48 15.41 -5.02
C TYR A 35 9.92 15.14 -5.47
N ALA A 36 10.79 14.95 -4.48
CA ALA A 36 12.18 14.51 -4.69
C ALA A 36 12.64 13.73 -3.45
N TYR A 37 12.89 12.42 -3.61
CA TYR A 37 13.33 11.55 -2.51
C TYR A 37 14.50 10.69 -2.96
N ARG A 38 15.38 10.38 -2.00
CA ARG A 38 16.43 9.36 -2.19
C ARG A 38 15.83 7.97 -2.03
N GLY A 39 16.23 7.06 -2.91
CA GLY A 39 15.86 5.65 -2.81
C GLY A 39 16.93 4.80 -2.11
N ASP A 40 16.58 3.55 -1.84
CA ASP A 40 17.50 2.52 -1.37
C ASP A 40 17.47 1.29 -2.29
N PRO A 41 18.24 1.31 -3.39
CA PRO A 41 18.27 0.20 -4.33
C PRO A 41 18.73 -1.13 -3.70
N ALA A 42 19.64 -1.06 -2.73
CA ALA A 42 20.18 -2.25 -2.07
C ALA A 42 19.09 -2.95 -1.24
N LEU A 43 18.34 -2.20 -0.45
CA LEU A 43 17.21 -2.73 0.29
C LEU A 43 16.11 -3.21 -0.66
N GLY A 44 15.79 -2.43 -1.70
CA GLY A 44 14.76 -2.80 -2.67
C GLY A 44 15.04 -4.13 -3.36
N ARG A 45 16.25 -4.33 -3.86
CA ARG A 45 16.66 -5.62 -4.47
C ARG A 45 16.60 -6.76 -3.48
N ARG A 46 17.09 -6.58 -2.26
CA ARG A 46 17.06 -7.59 -1.22
C ARG A 46 15.63 -8.00 -0.85
N ILE A 47 14.70 -7.05 -0.79
CA ILE A 47 13.27 -7.33 -0.59
C ILE A 47 12.74 -8.23 -1.72
N ALA A 48 13.02 -7.88 -2.97
CA ALA A 48 12.55 -8.65 -4.12
C ALA A 48 13.16 -10.05 -4.16
N GLU A 49 14.44 -10.19 -3.83
CA GLU A 49 15.15 -11.47 -3.76
C GLU A 49 14.58 -12.39 -2.66
N CYS A 50 14.41 -11.86 -1.43
CA CYS A 50 13.82 -12.62 -0.33
C CYS A 50 12.38 -13.05 -0.64
N ALA A 51 11.57 -12.16 -1.21
CA ALA A 51 10.19 -12.47 -1.57
C ALA A 51 10.12 -13.54 -2.69
N SER A 52 10.95 -13.43 -3.71
CA SER A 52 11.04 -14.42 -4.77
C SER A 52 11.52 -15.79 -4.24
N ALA A 53 12.49 -15.80 -3.34
CA ALA A 53 12.96 -17.02 -2.69
C ALA A 53 11.87 -17.67 -1.80
N ALA A 54 10.98 -16.88 -1.23
CA ALA A 54 9.80 -17.36 -0.50
C ALA A 54 8.64 -17.80 -1.42
N GLY A 55 8.85 -17.84 -2.73
CA GLY A 55 7.83 -18.23 -3.70
C GLY A 55 6.73 -17.20 -3.93
N VAL A 56 6.98 -15.93 -3.57
CA VAL A 56 6.06 -14.83 -3.84
C VAL A 56 6.47 -14.16 -5.15
N ALA A 57 5.55 -14.10 -6.10
CA ALA A 57 5.80 -13.43 -7.37
C ALA A 57 6.17 -11.95 -7.11
N THR A 58 7.42 -11.61 -7.36
CA THR A 58 7.96 -10.27 -7.05
C THR A 58 8.90 -9.81 -8.15
N ARG A 59 8.85 -8.55 -8.49
CA ARG A 59 9.71 -7.95 -9.51
C ARG A 59 10.36 -6.66 -9.00
N ALA A 60 11.68 -6.60 -9.07
CA ALA A 60 12.44 -5.37 -8.87
C ALA A 60 12.43 -4.52 -10.15
N HIS A 61 12.29 -3.21 -9.99
CA HIS A 61 12.35 -2.24 -11.07
C HIS A 61 13.43 -1.19 -10.81
N GLU A 62 14.27 -0.96 -11.81
CA GLU A 62 15.29 0.10 -11.82
C GLU A 62 15.06 0.97 -13.07
N ILE A 63 13.86 1.48 -13.22
CA ILE A 63 13.42 2.27 -14.38
C ILE A 63 13.28 3.72 -13.92
N ALA A 64 14.15 4.61 -14.42
CA ALA A 64 14.21 6.01 -13.97
C ALA A 64 12.87 6.76 -14.15
N SER A 65 12.10 6.42 -15.18
CA SER A 65 10.78 7.02 -15.44
C SER A 65 9.64 6.41 -14.64
N LEU A 66 9.94 5.44 -13.75
CA LEU A 66 8.91 4.84 -12.92
C LEU A 66 8.60 5.76 -11.74
N GLU A 67 7.48 6.41 -11.81
CA GLU A 67 7.02 7.38 -10.83
C GLU A 67 6.57 6.73 -9.52
N LEU A 68 6.53 7.52 -8.46
CA LEU A 68 5.88 7.17 -7.21
C LEU A 68 4.40 7.53 -7.28
N GLU A 69 3.58 6.68 -6.69
CA GLU A 69 2.13 6.86 -6.60
C GLU A 69 1.74 7.50 -5.27
N TYR A 70 0.51 8.02 -5.20
CA TYR A 70 0.00 8.73 -4.02
C TYR A 70 0.09 7.91 -2.73
N GLY A 71 -0.04 6.59 -2.79
CA GLY A 71 0.12 5.71 -1.64
C GLY A 71 1.50 5.80 -0.99
N THR A 72 2.54 6.19 -1.74
CA THR A 72 3.86 6.52 -1.21
C THR A 72 4.01 8.02 -0.97
N LEU A 73 3.57 8.85 -1.92
CA LEU A 73 3.82 10.30 -1.91
C LEU A 73 3.13 11.00 -0.74
N VAL A 74 1.88 10.65 -0.44
CA VAL A 74 1.13 11.29 0.64
C VAL A 74 1.80 11.05 2.00
N PRO A 75 2.10 9.82 2.43
CA PRO A 75 2.86 9.62 3.67
C PRO A 75 4.21 10.33 3.67
N MET A 76 4.95 10.27 2.55
CA MET A 76 6.28 10.88 2.48
C MET A 76 6.23 12.41 2.58
N ARG A 77 5.21 13.06 2.06
CA ARG A 77 5.03 14.51 2.20
C ARG A 77 4.97 14.96 3.66
N TYR A 78 4.33 14.18 4.51
CA TYR A 78 4.16 14.51 5.94
C TYR A 78 5.30 13.99 6.82
N MET A 79 5.90 12.86 6.47
CA MET A 79 6.86 12.16 7.33
C MET A 79 8.31 12.30 6.87
N ASN A 80 8.55 12.66 5.62
CA ASN A 80 9.87 12.75 5.01
C ASN A 80 10.05 13.98 4.10
N GLY A 81 9.38 15.08 4.43
CA GLY A 81 9.38 16.29 3.59
C GLY A 81 10.76 16.93 3.41
N ASP A 82 11.71 16.67 4.30
CA ASP A 82 13.09 17.12 4.25
C ASP A 82 14.07 16.05 3.71
N ASP A 83 13.56 14.98 3.10
CA ASP A 83 14.34 13.87 2.52
C ASP A 83 15.39 13.27 3.46
N ARG A 84 15.08 13.17 4.76
CA ARG A 84 16.02 12.57 5.73
C ARG A 84 16.16 11.06 5.58
N PHE A 85 15.12 10.39 5.11
CA PHE A 85 15.05 8.94 4.98
C PHE A 85 15.06 8.53 3.51
N LYS A 86 15.74 7.43 3.21
CA LYS A 86 15.63 6.77 1.92
C LYS A 86 14.29 6.04 1.83
N VAL A 87 13.74 5.95 0.63
CA VAL A 87 12.43 5.37 0.36
C VAL A 87 12.57 4.13 -0.52
N VAL A 88 11.86 3.07 -0.17
CA VAL A 88 11.57 1.96 -1.09
C VAL A 88 10.06 1.87 -1.21
N SER A 89 9.55 2.00 -2.41
CA SER A 89 8.13 1.85 -2.69
C SER A 89 7.83 0.43 -3.14
N VAL A 90 6.87 -0.19 -2.49
CA VAL A 90 6.35 -1.51 -2.86
C VAL A 90 4.90 -1.36 -3.27
N ALA A 91 4.57 -1.87 -4.43
CA ALA A 91 3.21 -1.90 -4.94
C ALA A 91 2.74 -3.32 -5.13
N ALA A 92 1.47 -3.54 -4.85
CA ALA A 92 0.78 -4.77 -5.12
C ALA A 92 -0.60 -4.46 -5.68
N TRP A 93 -1.07 -5.29 -6.60
CA TRP A 93 -2.47 -5.23 -7.02
C TRP A 93 -3.29 -6.11 -6.08
N CYS A 94 -4.01 -5.50 -5.18
CA CYS A 94 -4.70 -6.20 -4.09
C CYS A 94 -5.68 -7.27 -4.58
N ALA A 95 -6.32 -7.07 -5.72
CA ALA A 95 -7.26 -8.03 -6.31
C ALA A 95 -6.62 -9.38 -6.73
N TRP A 96 -5.30 -9.42 -6.89
CA TRP A 96 -4.57 -10.60 -7.39
C TRP A 96 -3.74 -11.30 -6.33
N HIS A 97 -3.71 -10.79 -5.11
CA HIS A 97 -2.94 -11.38 -4.02
C HIS A 97 -3.84 -12.05 -3.01
N SER A 98 -3.46 -13.25 -2.63
CA SER A 98 -4.06 -13.91 -1.49
C SER A 98 -3.52 -13.33 -0.18
N LEU A 99 -4.28 -13.50 0.90
CA LEU A 99 -3.79 -13.16 2.25
C LEU A 99 -2.55 -13.97 2.62
N ASP A 100 -2.40 -15.18 2.07
CA ASP A 100 -1.22 -16.00 2.28
C ASP A 100 0.01 -15.44 1.55
N ASP A 101 -0.15 -14.94 0.32
CA ASP A 101 0.93 -14.22 -0.38
C ASP A 101 1.36 -12.98 0.38
N SER A 102 0.40 -12.20 0.89
CA SER A 102 0.69 -11.02 1.68
C SER A 102 1.45 -11.36 2.97
N ARG A 103 1.09 -12.46 3.63
CA ARG A 103 1.78 -12.97 4.82
C ARG A 103 3.21 -13.42 4.50
N ARG A 104 3.38 -14.19 3.40
CA ARG A 104 4.71 -14.62 2.93
C ARG A 104 5.58 -13.45 2.52
N PHE A 105 5.01 -12.47 1.83
CA PHE A 105 5.72 -11.23 1.48
C PHE A 105 6.16 -10.47 2.74
N GLY A 106 5.28 -10.33 3.73
CA GLY A 106 5.63 -9.67 5.00
C GLY A 106 6.78 -10.37 5.74
N ALA A 107 6.80 -11.71 5.75
CA ALA A 107 7.90 -12.47 6.32
C ALA A 107 9.22 -12.27 5.54
N ALA A 108 9.16 -12.27 4.21
CA ALA A 108 10.31 -12.01 3.36
C ALA A 108 10.84 -10.57 3.51
N LEU A 109 9.95 -9.59 3.63
CA LEU A 109 10.29 -8.19 3.92
C LEU A 109 11.05 -8.07 5.25
N ARG A 110 10.55 -8.73 6.29
CA ARG A 110 11.23 -8.79 7.58
C ARG A 110 12.63 -9.39 7.44
N GLN A 111 12.76 -10.54 6.76
CA GLN A 111 14.05 -11.17 6.51
C GLN A 111 15.01 -10.22 5.77
N ALA A 112 14.54 -9.52 4.74
CA ALA A 112 15.36 -8.57 3.99
C ALA A 112 15.85 -7.40 4.87
N ILE A 113 15.04 -6.95 5.82
CA ILE A 113 15.41 -5.91 6.78
C ILE A 113 16.45 -6.43 7.75
N GLU A 114 16.27 -7.62 8.32
CA GLU A 114 17.19 -8.24 9.29
C GLU A 114 18.58 -8.55 8.67
N GLN A 115 18.66 -8.73 7.37
CA GLN A 115 19.93 -8.90 6.65
C GLN A 115 20.69 -7.59 6.40
N GLY A 116 20.15 -6.46 6.78
CA GLY A 116 20.77 -5.15 6.59
C GLY A 116 21.12 -4.50 7.94
N ASP A 117 22.05 -3.56 7.90
CA ASP A 117 22.53 -2.86 9.10
C ASP A 117 21.70 -1.62 9.46
N GLY A 118 20.75 -1.24 8.60
CA GLY A 118 19.95 -0.03 8.73
C GLY A 118 18.68 -0.24 9.56
N ARG A 119 18.22 0.83 10.21
CA ARG A 119 16.88 0.88 10.79
C ARG A 119 15.86 1.16 9.70
N VAL A 120 14.83 0.34 9.61
CA VAL A 120 13.77 0.46 8.61
C VAL A 120 12.42 0.62 9.31
N ALA A 121 11.65 1.62 8.88
CA ALA A 121 10.24 1.74 9.22
C ALA A 121 9.40 1.26 8.04
N VAL A 122 8.42 0.40 8.31
CA VAL A 122 7.48 -0.07 7.30
C VAL A 122 6.18 0.70 7.44
N LEU A 123 5.75 1.33 6.36
CA LEU A 123 4.49 2.06 6.29
C LEU A 123 3.51 1.29 5.40
N ALA A 124 2.42 0.85 5.97
CA ALA A 124 1.32 0.26 5.22
C ALA A 124 0.33 1.37 4.85
N SER A 125 0.40 1.83 3.61
CA SER A 125 -0.52 2.83 3.08
C SER A 125 -1.73 2.14 2.49
N GLY A 126 -2.90 2.44 3.02
CA GLY A 126 -4.17 1.87 2.61
C GLY A 126 -5.32 2.39 3.45
N SER A 127 -6.51 1.96 3.17
CA SER A 127 -7.70 2.22 3.98
C SER A 127 -8.25 0.92 4.56
N LEU A 128 -9.01 1.04 5.63
CA LEU A 128 -9.76 -0.08 6.22
C LEU A 128 -10.89 -0.49 5.26
N SER A 129 -12.15 -0.48 5.67
CA SER A 129 -13.23 -0.76 4.73
C SER A 129 -13.20 0.23 3.54
N HIS A 130 -13.30 -0.31 2.32
CA HIS A 130 -13.19 0.48 1.09
C HIS A 130 -14.58 0.63 0.42
N ARG A 131 -15.61 0.85 1.22
CA ARG A 131 -16.98 1.09 0.78
C ARG A 131 -17.31 2.56 0.96
N PHE A 132 -16.76 3.39 0.08
CA PHE A 132 -17.01 4.83 0.05
C PHE A 132 -18.39 5.14 -0.53
N ASN A 133 -18.89 6.34 -0.27
CA ASN A 133 -19.90 6.94 -1.11
C ASN A 133 -19.25 7.27 -2.46
N ASP A 134 -19.96 7.01 -3.54
CA ASP A 134 -19.45 7.24 -4.88
C ASP A 134 -19.32 8.74 -5.22
N ASN A 135 -18.68 9.05 -6.34
CA ASN A 135 -18.49 10.42 -6.81
C ASN A 135 -19.81 11.10 -7.24
N ASN A 136 -20.90 10.35 -7.36
CA ASN A 136 -22.24 10.87 -7.66
C ASN A 136 -23.00 11.19 -6.37
N SER A 137 -22.46 10.85 -5.22
CA SER A 137 -23.07 11.19 -3.94
C SER A 137 -22.98 12.70 -3.68
N PRO A 138 -23.98 13.30 -2.98
CA PRO A 138 -23.91 14.70 -2.58
C PRO A 138 -22.62 15.00 -1.81
N GLU A 139 -22.06 16.20 -1.99
CA GLU A 139 -20.82 16.61 -1.32
C GLU A 139 -20.85 16.37 0.20
N ALA A 140 -21.99 16.58 0.83
CA ALA A 140 -22.20 16.31 2.25
C ALA A 140 -22.00 14.82 2.62
N ALA A 141 -22.21 13.90 1.69
CA ALA A 141 -22.04 12.46 1.91
C ALA A 141 -20.57 12.03 1.79
N MET A 142 -19.72 12.82 1.12
CA MET A 142 -18.28 12.49 0.96
C MET A 142 -17.54 12.41 2.30
N HIS A 143 -18.03 13.08 3.34
CA HIS A 143 -17.45 13.05 4.68
C HIS A 143 -18.20 12.13 5.64
N GLN A 144 -19.14 11.34 5.13
CA GLN A 144 -19.93 10.41 5.92
C GLN A 144 -19.51 8.98 5.64
N ILE A 145 -19.57 8.16 6.67
CA ILE A 145 -19.39 6.71 6.54
C ILE A 145 -20.61 6.13 5.84
N SER A 146 -20.41 5.32 4.82
CA SER A 146 -21.48 4.76 3.99
C SER A 146 -22.47 3.89 4.79
N ARG A 147 -21.98 3.14 5.78
CA ARG A 147 -22.81 2.30 6.67
C ARG A 147 -22.21 2.19 8.06
N GLU A 148 -23.05 2.19 9.09
CA GLU A 148 -22.63 1.99 10.49
C GLU A 148 -21.90 0.65 10.71
N PHE A 149 -22.27 -0.38 9.95
CA PHE A 149 -21.58 -1.67 9.98
C PHE A 149 -20.07 -1.51 9.70
N TYR A 150 -19.70 -0.81 8.64
CA TYR A 150 -18.29 -0.61 8.29
C TYR A 150 -17.54 0.18 9.36
N ARG A 151 -18.19 1.19 9.92
CA ARG A 151 -17.62 1.96 11.03
C ARG A 151 -17.29 1.07 12.23
N GLN A 152 -18.22 0.20 12.62
CA GLN A 152 -18.02 -0.70 13.76
C GLN A 152 -16.90 -1.70 13.51
N VAL A 153 -16.85 -2.29 12.31
CA VAL A 153 -15.81 -3.24 11.95
C VAL A 153 -14.45 -2.58 11.89
N ASP A 154 -14.34 -1.40 11.31
CA ASP A 154 -13.09 -0.63 11.24
C ASP A 154 -12.59 -0.24 12.64
N LEU A 155 -13.50 0.20 13.52
CA LEU A 155 -13.15 0.48 14.92
C LEU A 155 -12.67 -0.77 15.65
N ARG A 156 -13.28 -1.94 15.38
CA ARG A 156 -12.82 -3.20 15.94
C ARG A 156 -11.39 -3.53 15.49
N VAL A 157 -11.06 -3.32 14.22
CA VAL A 157 -9.68 -3.48 13.72
C VAL A 157 -8.72 -2.57 14.47
N VAL A 158 -9.06 -1.28 14.60
CA VAL A 158 -8.23 -0.32 15.34
C VAL A 158 -8.04 -0.73 16.80
N ASP A 159 -9.07 -1.24 17.46
CA ASP A 159 -8.99 -1.70 18.85
C ASP A 159 -8.08 -2.93 18.98
N LEU A 160 -8.18 -3.89 18.08
CA LEU A 160 -7.28 -5.05 18.06
C LEU A 160 -5.82 -4.64 17.89
N TRP A 161 -5.55 -3.69 16.99
CA TRP A 161 -4.20 -3.15 16.81
C TRP A 161 -3.67 -2.44 18.06
N ARG A 162 -4.51 -1.63 18.71
CA ARG A 162 -4.15 -0.95 19.97
C ARG A 162 -3.84 -1.92 21.09
N GLN A 163 -4.53 -3.05 21.13
CA GLN A 163 -4.33 -4.11 22.12
C GLN A 163 -3.16 -5.05 21.77
N GLY A 164 -2.62 -4.96 20.55
CA GLY A 164 -1.63 -5.89 20.02
C GLY A 164 -2.18 -7.30 19.78
N ASP A 165 -3.51 -7.45 19.67
CA ASP A 165 -4.15 -8.74 19.43
C ASP A 165 -4.13 -9.10 17.94
N TRP A 166 -2.92 -9.33 17.44
CA TRP A 166 -2.68 -9.71 16.06
C TRP A 166 -3.28 -11.06 15.69
N LYS A 167 -3.42 -11.95 16.68
CA LYS A 167 -4.02 -13.27 16.43
C LYS A 167 -5.47 -13.15 16.04
N THR A 168 -6.25 -12.41 16.81
CA THR A 168 -7.67 -12.17 16.52
C THR A 168 -7.83 -11.37 15.23
N PHE A 169 -6.99 -10.35 15.03
CA PHE A 169 -7.00 -9.58 13.78
C PHE A 169 -6.76 -10.47 12.56
N CYS A 170 -5.72 -11.31 12.57
CA CYS A 170 -5.43 -12.22 11.45
C CYS A 170 -6.54 -13.26 11.23
N ALA A 171 -7.21 -13.70 12.29
CA ALA A 171 -8.32 -14.66 12.18
C ALA A 171 -9.57 -14.06 11.52
N MET A 172 -9.82 -12.75 11.71
CA MET A 172 -10.96 -12.07 11.11
C MET A 172 -10.72 -11.59 9.66
N LEU A 173 -9.47 -11.56 9.22
CA LEU A 173 -9.11 -11.00 7.90
C LEU A 173 -9.86 -11.61 6.71
N PRO A 174 -10.08 -12.94 6.62
CA PRO A 174 -10.80 -13.50 5.47
C PRO A 174 -12.24 -12.96 5.38
N GLU A 175 -12.96 -12.92 6.50
CA GLU A 175 -14.33 -12.41 6.55
C GLU A 175 -14.36 -10.87 6.36
N TYR A 176 -13.41 -10.16 6.97
CA TYR A 176 -13.28 -8.73 6.79
C TYR A 176 -13.03 -8.37 5.33
N ALA A 177 -12.15 -9.09 4.65
CA ALA A 177 -11.82 -8.88 3.26
C ALA A 177 -13.04 -9.09 2.34
N GLU A 178 -13.84 -10.11 2.62
CA GLU A 178 -15.06 -10.42 1.87
C GLU A 178 -16.16 -9.37 2.06
N LEU A 179 -16.39 -8.96 3.31
CA LEU A 179 -17.52 -8.10 3.65
C LEU A 179 -17.24 -6.61 3.49
N CYS A 180 -16.02 -6.19 3.77
CA CYS A 180 -15.66 -4.78 3.87
C CYS A 180 -14.88 -4.27 2.68
N VAL A 181 -14.48 -5.16 1.75
CA VAL A 181 -13.62 -4.79 0.61
C VAL A 181 -12.49 -3.86 1.09
N GLY A 182 -11.72 -4.34 2.05
CA GLY A 182 -10.52 -3.63 2.51
C GLY A 182 -9.57 -3.42 1.34
N CYS A 183 -8.67 -2.46 1.45
CA CYS A 183 -7.67 -2.14 0.41
C CYS A 183 -6.81 -3.37 0.01
N LEU A 184 -6.83 -4.42 0.80
CA LEU A 184 -6.22 -5.72 0.52
C LEU A 184 -6.97 -6.55 -0.55
N LEU A 185 -8.21 -6.16 -0.87
CA LEU A 185 -9.07 -6.81 -1.85
C LEU A 185 -9.83 -5.74 -2.64
N TYR A 186 -9.10 -4.85 -3.27
CA TYR A 186 -9.73 -3.99 -4.26
C TYR A 186 -10.19 -4.87 -5.41
N THR A 187 -11.45 -5.23 -5.39
CA THR A 187 -12.06 -6.00 -6.46
C THR A 187 -12.42 -5.07 -7.61
N SER A 188 -12.36 -5.60 -8.79
CA SER A 188 -12.72 -4.98 -10.06
C SER A 188 -14.14 -4.41 -10.14
N ASP A 189 -14.96 -4.58 -9.11
CA ASP A 189 -16.34 -4.06 -9.07
C ASP A 189 -16.43 -2.53 -9.09
N ALA A 190 -15.32 -1.83 -8.86
CA ALA A 190 -15.27 -0.37 -9.04
C ALA A 190 -14.91 0.05 -10.47
N ALA A 191 -14.63 -0.90 -11.36
CA ALA A 191 -14.30 -0.64 -12.75
C ALA A 191 -15.45 -0.94 -13.73
N ASP A 192 -16.53 -1.54 -13.24
CA ASP A 192 -17.71 -1.95 -14.04
C ASP A 192 -18.98 -1.14 -13.72
N GLU A 193 -18.89 -0.01 -12.97
CA GLU A 193 -19.99 0.93 -12.78
C GLU A 193 -19.69 2.30 -13.37
#